data_8ca2c6754f390fdb78e2bde6d748dc68
#
_entry.id   8ca2c6754f390fdb78e2bde6d748dc68
#
_cell.length_a   1.000
_cell.length_b   1.000
_cell.length_c   1.000
_cell.angle_alpha   90.00
_cell.angle_beta   90.00
_cell.angle_gamma   90.00
#
_symmetry.space_group_name_H-M   'P 1'
#
loop_
_entity.id
_entity.type
_entity.pdbx_description
1 polymer ?
#
loop_
_entity_poly.entity_id
_entity_poly.type
_entity_poly.pdbx_seq_one_letter_code
_entity_poly.pdbx_strand_id
1 'polypeptide(L)'
;MLRKFALLAFLVMAVLAFTSAANAGSTVKIMTQNIDQGTGEGYIVAALFGQMPLPDAVDLTFAELQASHLKQRAGLIAEQIAAQKPDIVALQEVTLWRTGPDTEHAFTPVYDQLVYLLSDLLKRGVPYVVAGLNTVDDVALPGNRIGALRLTDRNVLLARAAFRWPPFYLSDMQSHIFTAALELGGLTVPSGWISATVHLGNQKFILAAVHLESTVPGYPPAIDVQVAQAQELLDTLSSATSPVVICGDFNSDANDNPTVVDYTPTADNIRAAGYTEVWGELHNGDYGNTWPLYLDDLIPISFPSQTPFERIDLFFTRGITALTADQVIATAPAGFAPPYGSDHVGVVATFEP
;
A
#
# COMPACT_ATOMS: atom_id res chain seq x y z
N MET A 1 15.57 27.43 -54.71
CA MET A 1 14.30 26.88 -54.20
C MET A 1 14.47 25.67 -53.27
N LEU A 2 15.36 24.72 -53.53
CA LEU A 2 15.52 23.52 -52.67
C LEU A 2 15.90 23.80 -51.19
N ARG A 3 16.67 24.81 -50.87
CA ARG A 3 17.08 25.13 -49.48
C ARG A 3 15.94 25.67 -48.61
N LYS A 4 14.91 26.31 -49.17
CA LYS A 4 13.74 26.80 -48.43
C LYS A 4 12.76 25.67 -48.09
N PHE A 5 12.66 24.62 -48.92
CA PHE A 5 11.84 23.46 -48.67
C PHE A 5 12.44 22.55 -47.57
N ALA A 6 13.76 22.41 -47.50
CA ALA A 6 14.43 21.65 -46.46
C ALA A 6 14.27 22.28 -45.07
N LEU A 7 14.29 23.62 -45.00
CA LEU A 7 14.10 24.30 -43.70
C LEU A 7 12.66 24.21 -43.21
N LEU A 8 11.67 24.23 -44.10
CA LEU A 8 10.24 24.07 -43.72
C LEU A 8 9.92 22.67 -43.28
N ALA A 9 10.50 21.64 -43.94
CA ALA A 9 10.33 20.24 -43.57
C ALA A 9 10.98 19.95 -42.19
N PHE A 10 12.13 20.57 -41.88
CA PHE A 10 12.79 20.44 -40.59
C PHE A 10 11.98 21.09 -39.45
N LEU A 11 11.38 22.27 -39.73
CA LEU A 11 10.53 22.97 -38.75
C LEU A 11 9.22 22.22 -38.49
N VAL A 12 8.60 21.62 -39.51
CA VAL A 12 7.38 20.81 -39.36
C VAL A 12 7.68 19.50 -38.64
N MET A 13 8.82 18.84 -38.89
CA MET A 13 9.22 17.64 -38.13
C MET A 13 9.59 17.98 -36.68
N ALA A 14 10.21 19.12 -36.42
CA ALA A 14 10.49 19.56 -35.05
C ALA A 14 9.19 19.87 -34.28
N VAL A 15 8.21 20.52 -34.91
CA VAL A 15 6.89 20.80 -34.28
C VAL A 15 6.11 19.49 -34.04
N LEU A 16 6.14 18.53 -34.97
CA LEU A 16 5.50 17.22 -34.78
C LEU A 16 6.22 16.38 -33.71
N ALA A 17 7.55 16.48 -33.60
CA ALA A 17 8.31 15.84 -32.53
C ALA A 17 8.02 16.48 -31.16
N PHE A 18 7.84 17.81 -31.12
CA PHE A 18 7.43 18.48 -29.86
C PHE A 18 5.99 18.19 -29.49
N THR A 19 5.06 18.02 -30.42
CA THR A 19 3.67 17.63 -30.08
C THR A 19 3.54 16.17 -29.64
N SER A 20 4.35 15.24 -30.17
CA SER A 20 4.39 13.87 -29.68
C SER A 20 5.15 13.72 -28.36
N ALA A 21 6.15 14.56 -28.07
CA ALA A 21 6.82 14.62 -26.77
C ALA A 21 5.98 15.32 -25.70
N ALA A 22 5.08 16.25 -26.09
CA ALA A 22 4.17 16.91 -25.15
C ALA A 22 3.10 15.94 -24.57
N ASN A 23 2.70 14.90 -25.32
CA ASN A 23 1.74 13.91 -24.82
C ASN A 23 2.39 12.81 -23.96
N ALA A 24 3.68 12.54 -24.11
CA ALA A 24 4.38 11.52 -23.30
C ALA A 24 4.65 11.95 -21.84
N GLY A 25 4.29 13.18 -21.45
CA GLY A 25 4.48 13.73 -20.11
C GLY A 25 3.21 14.07 -19.34
N SER A 26 2.05 13.74 -19.87
CA SER A 26 0.75 14.13 -19.30
C SER A 26 0.13 13.10 -18.34
N THR A 27 0.81 12.00 -18.06
CA THR A 27 0.29 10.93 -17.19
C THR A 27 1.05 10.83 -15.88
N VAL A 28 0.40 10.34 -14.82
CA VAL A 28 1.00 10.01 -13.53
C VAL A 28 0.86 8.50 -13.29
N LYS A 29 1.98 7.83 -13.01
CA LYS A 29 1.99 6.41 -12.63
C LYS A 29 2.05 6.29 -11.11
N ILE A 30 1.08 5.61 -10.52
CA ILE A 30 0.97 5.37 -9.08
C ILE A 30 0.99 3.87 -8.83
N MET A 31 1.70 3.46 -7.79
CA MET A 31 1.71 2.08 -7.29
C MET A 31 1.17 2.06 -5.87
N THR A 32 0.32 1.09 -5.54
CA THR A 32 0.01 0.72 -4.16
C THR A 32 0.60 -0.65 -3.85
N GLN A 33 1.12 -0.81 -2.62
CA GLN A 33 1.72 -2.06 -2.17
C GLN A 33 1.66 -2.15 -0.64
N ASN A 34 0.89 -3.08 -0.11
CA ASN A 34 1.09 -3.55 1.26
C ASN A 34 2.38 -4.39 1.27
N ILE A 35 3.35 -4.06 2.15
CA ILE A 35 4.67 -4.71 2.16
C ILE A 35 4.81 -5.80 3.20
N ASP A 36 3.73 -6.15 3.90
CA ASP A 36 3.62 -7.14 4.96
C ASP A 36 4.58 -6.86 6.13
N GLN A 37 4.04 -6.70 7.29
CA GLN A 37 4.76 -6.34 8.53
C GLN A 37 5.75 -7.40 9.03
N GLY A 38 5.71 -8.63 8.48
CA GLY A 38 6.63 -9.71 8.79
C GLY A 38 6.09 -10.76 9.76
N THR A 39 4.84 -10.65 10.15
CA THR A 39 4.14 -11.62 11.01
C THR A 39 2.64 -11.51 10.77
N GLY A 40 1.94 -12.64 10.81
CA GLY A 40 0.48 -12.67 10.67
C GLY A 40 -0.28 -12.31 11.95
N GLU A 41 0.41 -11.88 13.03
CA GLU A 41 -0.17 -11.51 14.33
C GLU A 41 -1.03 -12.61 15.00
N GLY A 42 -1.13 -13.79 14.41
CA GLY A 42 -1.99 -14.87 14.89
C GLY A 42 -1.76 -15.26 16.36
N TYR A 43 -0.50 -15.19 16.83
CA TYR A 43 -0.20 -15.44 18.25
C TYR A 43 -0.71 -14.33 19.16
N ILE A 44 -0.57 -13.07 18.75
CA ILE A 44 -1.08 -11.92 19.52
C ILE A 44 -2.59 -11.99 19.59
N VAL A 45 -3.26 -12.21 18.47
CA VAL A 45 -4.72 -12.37 18.40
C VAL A 45 -5.19 -13.54 19.32
N ALA A 46 -4.52 -14.70 19.24
CA ALA A 46 -4.83 -15.85 20.12
C ALA A 46 -4.67 -15.49 21.61
N ALA A 47 -3.65 -14.70 21.98
CA ALA A 47 -3.48 -14.26 23.36
C ALA A 47 -4.56 -13.27 23.79
N LEU A 48 -4.97 -12.34 22.93
CA LEU A 48 -6.04 -11.38 23.19
C LEU A 48 -7.40 -12.07 23.40
N PHE A 49 -7.63 -13.22 22.74
CA PHE A 49 -8.79 -14.08 22.98
C PHE A 49 -8.58 -15.06 24.15
N GLY A 50 -7.49 -14.93 24.93
CA GLY A 50 -7.23 -15.75 26.11
C GLY A 50 -6.83 -17.21 25.82
N GLN A 51 -6.41 -17.53 24.59
CA GLN A 51 -6.02 -18.88 24.19
C GLN A 51 -4.58 -19.22 24.61
N MET A 52 -3.76 -18.22 24.90
CA MET A 52 -2.39 -18.37 25.39
C MET A 52 -1.94 -17.15 26.18
N PRO A 53 -0.86 -17.25 27.02
CA PRO A 53 -0.28 -16.09 27.69
C PRO A 53 0.30 -15.09 26.70
N LEU A 54 0.03 -13.79 26.89
CA LEU A 54 0.53 -12.72 26.00
C LEU A 54 2.06 -12.69 25.90
N PRO A 55 2.85 -12.85 26.99
CA PRO A 55 4.33 -12.86 26.85
C PRO A 55 4.88 -14.03 26.02
N ASP A 56 4.20 -15.19 26.01
CA ASP A 56 4.57 -16.33 25.16
C ASP A 56 4.24 -16.04 23.69
N ALA A 57 3.08 -15.43 23.44
CA ALA A 57 2.67 -14.98 22.11
C ALA A 57 3.68 -13.99 21.52
N VAL A 58 4.14 -13.01 22.29
CA VAL A 58 5.13 -12.02 21.89
C VAL A 58 6.47 -12.67 21.52
N ASP A 59 6.95 -13.64 22.30
CA ASP A 59 8.18 -14.39 21.98
C ASP A 59 8.04 -15.19 20.67
N LEU A 60 6.86 -15.78 20.41
CA LEU A 60 6.57 -16.51 19.17
C LEU A 60 6.46 -15.55 17.97
N THR A 61 5.76 -14.41 18.12
CA THR A 61 5.70 -13.36 17.09
C THR A 61 7.10 -12.86 16.73
N PHE A 62 7.99 -12.69 17.71
CA PHE A 62 9.38 -12.32 17.43
C PHE A 62 10.14 -13.40 16.66
N ALA A 63 9.87 -14.69 16.94
CA ALA A 63 10.47 -15.78 16.18
C ALA A 63 10.00 -15.84 14.73
N GLU A 64 8.70 -15.59 14.46
CA GLU A 64 8.16 -15.42 13.11
C GLU A 64 8.85 -14.27 12.40
N LEU A 65 8.90 -13.11 13.06
CA LEU A 65 9.54 -11.91 12.52
C LEU A 65 11.00 -12.15 12.11
N GLN A 66 11.75 -12.93 12.90
CA GLN A 66 13.12 -13.33 12.57
C GLN A 66 13.16 -14.25 11.33
N ALA A 67 12.21 -15.15 11.20
CA ALA A 67 12.11 -16.09 10.08
C ALA A 67 11.56 -15.45 8.79
N SER A 68 10.86 -14.32 8.87
CA SER A 68 10.24 -13.64 7.72
C SER A 68 11.23 -12.92 6.80
N HIS A 69 12.51 -12.78 7.20
CA HIS A 69 13.57 -12.17 6.39
C HIS A 69 13.26 -10.77 5.83
N LEU A 70 12.64 -9.87 6.62
CA LEU A 70 12.14 -8.55 6.21
C LEU A 70 13.13 -7.73 5.35
N LYS A 71 14.42 -7.78 5.67
CA LYS A 71 15.42 -7.05 4.88
C LYS A 71 15.55 -7.58 3.45
N GLN A 72 15.44 -8.87 3.25
CA GLN A 72 15.50 -9.50 1.92
C GLN A 72 14.22 -9.19 1.15
N ARG A 73 13.08 -9.27 1.81
CA ARG A 73 11.76 -8.95 1.23
C ARG A 73 11.70 -7.50 0.78
N ALA A 74 12.17 -6.55 1.60
CA ALA A 74 12.28 -5.14 1.20
C ALA A 74 13.15 -4.95 -0.06
N GLY A 75 14.19 -5.77 -0.25
CA GLY A 75 15.02 -5.78 -1.45
C GLY A 75 14.27 -6.24 -2.71
N LEU A 76 13.36 -7.22 -2.59
CA LEU A 76 12.50 -7.70 -3.69
C LEU A 76 11.46 -6.63 -4.08
N ILE A 77 10.86 -5.98 -3.08
CA ILE A 77 9.92 -4.86 -3.32
C ILE A 77 10.66 -3.67 -3.97
N ALA A 78 11.89 -3.36 -3.53
CA ALA A 78 12.71 -2.33 -4.17
C ALA A 78 13.01 -2.67 -5.64
N GLU A 79 13.23 -3.93 -5.99
CA GLU A 79 13.42 -4.39 -7.37
C GLU A 79 12.16 -4.17 -8.21
N GLN A 80 11.01 -4.56 -7.70
CA GLN A 80 9.71 -4.36 -8.32
C GLN A 80 9.44 -2.87 -8.58
N ILE A 81 9.60 -2.01 -7.56
CA ILE A 81 9.45 -0.55 -7.70
C ILE A 81 10.44 0.02 -8.72
N ALA A 82 11.71 -0.43 -8.69
CA ALA A 82 12.72 0.02 -9.63
C ALA A 82 12.44 -0.41 -11.09
N ALA A 83 11.81 -1.56 -11.30
CA ALA A 83 11.37 -2.02 -12.62
C ALA A 83 10.19 -1.19 -13.13
N GLN A 84 9.19 -0.94 -12.30
CA GLN A 84 7.97 -0.20 -12.65
C GLN A 84 8.20 1.32 -12.74
N LYS A 85 9.10 1.87 -11.93
CA LYS A 85 9.41 3.31 -11.83
C LYS A 85 8.16 4.19 -11.70
N PRO A 86 7.22 3.89 -10.79
CA PRO A 86 6.07 4.77 -10.58
C PRO A 86 6.53 6.17 -10.13
N ASP A 87 5.71 7.18 -10.37
CA ASP A 87 5.97 8.54 -9.89
C ASP A 87 5.72 8.64 -8.39
N ILE A 88 4.71 7.89 -7.92
CA ILE A 88 4.29 7.80 -6.51
C ILE A 88 4.15 6.32 -6.12
N VAL A 89 4.55 5.98 -4.90
CA VAL A 89 4.28 4.67 -4.28
C VAL A 89 3.57 4.89 -2.96
N ALA A 90 2.37 4.32 -2.82
CA ALA A 90 1.63 4.23 -1.58
C ALA A 90 1.92 2.87 -0.93
N LEU A 91 2.50 2.89 0.26
CA LEU A 91 2.92 1.70 0.99
C LEU A 91 2.12 1.57 2.29
N GLN A 92 1.66 0.37 2.57
CA GLN A 92 1.02 -0.04 3.82
C GLN A 92 1.94 -1.01 4.57
N GLU A 93 1.79 -1.13 5.89
CA GLU A 93 2.56 -1.99 6.78
C GLU A 93 4.08 -1.76 6.74
N VAL A 94 4.49 -0.50 6.63
CA VAL A 94 5.92 -0.14 6.62
C VAL A 94 6.44 -0.11 8.05
N THR A 95 6.67 -1.29 8.63
CA THR A 95 6.91 -1.43 10.06
C THR A 95 8.33 -1.07 10.50
N LEU A 96 8.41 -0.61 11.76
CA LEU A 96 9.62 -0.51 12.55
C LEU A 96 9.47 -1.37 13.79
N TRP A 97 10.21 -2.45 13.86
CA TRP A 97 10.27 -3.34 15.00
C TRP A 97 11.44 -3.02 15.92
N ARG A 98 11.17 -2.97 17.23
CA ARG A 98 12.15 -2.67 18.27
C ARG A 98 12.03 -3.64 19.43
N THR A 99 13.13 -3.85 20.16
CA THR A 99 13.18 -4.65 21.39
C THR A 99 13.74 -3.81 22.54
N GLY A 100 13.55 -4.29 23.76
CA GLY A 100 14.12 -3.69 24.97
C GLY A 100 13.88 -4.55 26.20
N PRO A 101 14.42 -4.13 27.37
CA PRO A 101 14.28 -4.91 28.59
C PRO A 101 12.84 -4.98 29.12
N ASP A 102 12.03 -3.99 28.77
CA ASP A 102 10.62 -3.87 29.15
C ASP A 102 9.88 -2.97 28.12
N THR A 103 8.56 -2.83 28.28
CA THR A 103 7.70 -2.06 27.38
C THR A 103 7.99 -0.55 27.38
N GLU A 104 8.52 -0.01 28.47
CA GLU A 104 8.89 1.41 28.57
C GLU A 104 10.22 1.71 27.87
N HIS A 105 11.08 0.71 27.71
CA HIS A 105 12.43 0.83 27.18
C HIS A 105 12.68 0.01 25.91
N ALA A 106 11.63 -0.35 25.16
CA ALA A 106 11.76 -1.06 23.87
C ALA A 106 12.11 -0.10 22.73
N PHE A 107 13.35 0.42 22.73
CA PHE A 107 13.83 1.42 21.78
C PHE A 107 14.91 0.93 20.80
N THR A 108 15.41 -0.29 20.96
CA THR A 108 16.47 -0.84 20.10
C THR A 108 15.88 -1.35 18.78
N PRO A 109 16.14 -0.69 17.63
CA PRO A 109 15.64 -1.16 16.34
C PRO A 109 16.22 -2.52 15.98
N VAL A 110 15.38 -3.45 15.58
CA VAL A 110 15.76 -4.77 15.03
C VAL A 110 15.48 -4.86 13.54
N TYR A 111 14.34 -4.31 13.09
CA TYR A 111 13.97 -4.22 11.67
C TYR A 111 13.31 -2.88 11.38
N ASP A 112 13.76 -2.20 10.31
CA ASP A 112 13.11 -1.01 9.76
C ASP A 112 12.95 -1.17 8.25
N GLN A 113 11.75 -1.55 7.82
CA GLN A 113 11.45 -1.82 6.42
C GLN A 113 11.66 -0.58 5.54
N LEU A 114 11.33 0.62 6.03
CA LEU A 114 11.52 1.86 5.27
C LEU A 114 12.99 2.11 4.95
N VAL A 115 13.85 1.94 5.94
CA VAL A 115 15.31 2.11 5.77
C VAL A 115 15.88 1.10 4.78
N TYR A 116 15.44 -0.17 4.86
CA TYR A 116 15.89 -1.21 3.93
C TYR A 116 15.44 -0.91 2.50
N LEU A 117 14.15 -0.59 2.32
CA LEU A 117 13.55 -0.29 1.01
C LEU A 117 14.24 0.91 0.34
N LEU A 118 14.35 2.05 1.04
CA LEU A 118 14.98 3.26 0.50
C LEU A 118 16.45 3.06 0.16
N SER A 119 17.19 2.32 1.02
CA SER A 119 18.59 1.96 0.77
C SER A 119 18.74 1.15 -0.51
N ASP A 120 17.88 0.18 -0.76
CA ASP A 120 17.97 -0.69 -1.92
C ASP A 120 17.48 0.00 -3.20
N LEU A 121 16.48 0.87 -3.13
CA LEU A 121 16.09 1.75 -4.24
C LEU A 121 17.23 2.68 -4.65
N LEU A 122 17.93 3.29 -3.68
CA LEU A 122 19.09 4.13 -3.94
C LEU A 122 20.23 3.34 -4.61
N LYS A 123 20.55 2.14 -4.13
CA LYS A 123 21.58 1.26 -4.73
C LYS A 123 21.25 0.86 -6.17
N ARG A 124 19.96 0.74 -6.50
CA ARG A 124 19.48 0.45 -7.85
C ARG A 124 19.46 1.67 -8.78
N GLY A 125 19.84 2.85 -8.28
CA GLY A 125 19.86 4.11 -9.05
C GLY A 125 18.47 4.68 -9.34
N VAL A 126 17.46 4.29 -8.58
CA VAL A 126 16.08 4.80 -8.67
C VAL A 126 15.69 5.39 -7.31
N PRO A 127 16.20 6.57 -6.96
CA PRO A 127 15.94 7.16 -5.65
C PRO A 127 14.49 7.63 -5.51
N TYR A 128 13.94 7.39 -4.32
CA TYR A 128 12.68 7.94 -3.85
C TYR A 128 12.89 8.74 -2.58
N VAL A 129 12.01 9.70 -2.34
CA VAL A 129 11.94 10.46 -1.09
C VAL A 129 10.63 10.16 -0.38
N VAL A 130 10.65 10.17 0.94
CA VAL A 130 9.42 10.12 1.74
C VAL A 130 8.71 11.45 1.57
N ALA A 131 7.57 11.44 0.89
CA ALA A 131 6.72 12.60 0.70
C ALA A 131 5.72 12.74 1.85
N GLY A 132 5.17 11.62 2.35
CA GLY A 132 4.28 11.58 3.50
C GLY A 132 4.51 10.32 4.34
N LEU A 133 4.28 10.44 5.64
CA LEU A 133 4.34 9.33 6.59
C LEU A 133 3.24 9.50 7.61
N ASN A 134 2.50 8.42 7.84
CA ASN A 134 1.51 8.30 8.90
C ASN A 134 1.93 7.15 9.83
N THR A 135 2.17 7.45 11.11
CA THR A 135 2.31 6.41 12.13
C THR A 135 0.90 6.06 12.61
N VAL A 136 0.43 4.88 12.25
CA VAL A 136 -0.93 4.42 12.61
C VAL A 136 -0.95 3.80 13.98
N ASP A 137 0.04 2.98 14.32
CA ASP A 137 0.16 2.37 15.65
C ASP A 137 1.60 2.43 16.18
N ASP A 138 1.75 2.42 17.50
CA ASP A 138 3.06 2.33 18.18
C ASP A 138 2.89 1.64 19.55
N VAL A 139 2.84 0.31 19.53
CA VAL A 139 2.54 -0.52 20.70
C VAL A 139 3.73 -1.36 21.13
N ALA A 140 3.96 -1.46 22.44
CA ALA A 140 4.96 -2.32 23.05
C ALA A 140 4.29 -3.38 23.93
N LEU A 141 4.60 -4.64 23.68
CA LEU A 141 4.06 -5.78 24.41
C LEU A 141 5.18 -6.54 25.14
N PRO A 142 4.90 -7.08 26.37
CA PRO A 142 5.90 -7.80 27.14
C PRO A 142 6.14 -9.20 26.60
N GLY A 143 7.41 -9.61 26.47
CA GLY A 143 7.84 -10.98 26.16
C GLY A 143 8.58 -11.61 27.34
N ASN A 144 8.58 -12.94 27.43
CA ASN A 144 9.26 -13.67 28.49
C ASN A 144 10.78 -13.73 28.28
N ARG A 145 11.23 -13.83 27.02
CA ARG A 145 12.62 -14.02 26.63
C ARG A 145 13.27 -12.74 26.13
N ILE A 146 12.51 -11.94 25.38
CA ILE A 146 13.03 -10.74 24.72
C ILE A 146 12.83 -9.46 25.54
N GLY A 147 12.19 -9.55 26.73
CA GLY A 147 11.79 -8.42 27.55
C GLY A 147 10.56 -7.72 26.98
N ALA A 148 10.68 -7.01 25.86
CA ALA A 148 9.56 -6.47 25.13
C ALA A 148 9.81 -6.41 23.62
N LEU A 149 8.73 -6.52 22.85
CA LEU A 149 8.66 -6.25 21.42
C LEU A 149 7.79 -5.02 21.20
N ARG A 150 8.26 -4.07 20.40
CA ARG A 150 7.52 -2.86 20.04
C ARG A 150 7.38 -2.78 18.53
N LEU A 151 6.14 -2.68 18.09
CA LEU A 151 5.74 -2.38 16.72
C LEU A 151 5.48 -0.89 16.59
N THR A 152 6.00 -0.27 15.55
CA THR A 152 5.46 0.97 14.99
C THR A 152 5.00 0.67 13.58
N ASP A 153 3.69 0.68 13.33
CA ASP A 153 3.13 0.54 12.01
C ASP A 153 2.99 1.90 11.31
N ARG A 154 3.29 1.93 10.01
CA ARG A 154 3.32 3.17 9.23
C ARG A 154 2.73 2.95 7.85
N ASN A 155 1.90 3.91 7.41
CA ASN A 155 1.64 4.13 6.00
C ASN A 155 2.64 5.15 5.46
N VAL A 156 3.15 4.93 4.24
CA VAL A 156 4.20 5.79 3.66
C VAL A 156 3.86 6.13 2.21
N LEU A 157 3.97 7.40 1.88
CA LEU A 157 3.89 7.88 0.50
C LEU A 157 5.29 8.25 0.02
N LEU A 158 5.78 7.55 -1.00
CA LEU A 158 7.06 7.84 -1.65
C LEU A 158 6.84 8.59 -2.95
N ALA A 159 7.69 9.58 -3.23
CA ALA A 159 7.76 10.26 -4.51
C ALA A 159 9.11 10.00 -5.18
N ARG A 160 9.10 9.72 -6.49
CA ARG A 160 10.33 9.45 -7.25
C ARG A 160 11.16 10.74 -7.36
N ALA A 161 12.41 10.69 -6.92
CA ALA A 161 13.35 11.80 -7.00
C ALA A 161 13.97 11.88 -8.39
N ALA A 162 13.18 12.29 -9.39
CA ALA A 162 13.62 12.44 -10.77
C ALA A 162 13.08 13.73 -11.38
N PHE A 163 13.90 14.38 -12.22
CA PHE A 163 13.43 15.52 -13.01
C PHE A 163 12.39 15.06 -14.01
N ARG A 164 11.30 15.82 -14.11
CA ARG A 164 10.19 15.55 -15.01
C ARG A 164 9.68 16.83 -15.68
N TRP A 165 9.29 16.71 -16.93
CA TRP A 165 8.56 17.75 -17.65
C TRP A 165 7.27 17.16 -18.25
N PRO A 166 6.08 17.75 -18.04
CA PRO A 166 5.83 18.97 -17.24
C PRO A 166 6.20 18.78 -15.76
N PRO A 167 6.38 19.86 -14.99
CA PRO A 167 6.72 19.79 -13.57
C PRO A 167 5.75 18.89 -12.80
N PHE A 168 6.29 17.99 -11.98
CA PHE A 168 5.56 17.09 -11.11
C PHE A 168 5.99 17.33 -9.67
N TYR A 169 5.03 17.54 -8.78
CA TYR A 169 5.26 17.69 -7.36
C TYR A 169 3.99 17.40 -6.53
N LEU A 170 4.17 17.20 -5.25
CA LEU A 170 3.11 16.98 -4.26
C LEU A 170 3.02 18.20 -3.35
N SER A 171 1.80 18.59 -2.96
CA SER A 171 1.52 19.62 -1.96
C SER A 171 0.39 19.18 -1.02
N ASP A 172 0.10 19.99 -0.01
CA ASP A 172 -1.02 19.81 0.91
C ASP A 172 -1.06 18.41 1.54
N MET A 173 0.13 17.90 1.87
CA MET A 173 0.29 16.59 2.50
C MET A 173 -0.36 16.58 3.88
N GLN A 174 -1.24 15.62 4.13
CA GLN A 174 -1.88 15.42 5.43
C GLN A 174 -1.87 13.95 5.82
N SER A 175 -1.70 13.68 7.11
CA SER A 175 -1.81 12.35 7.72
C SER A 175 -3.08 12.31 8.56
N HIS A 176 -3.84 11.23 8.43
CA HIS A 176 -5.12 11.04 9.10
C HIS A 176 -5.13 9.71 9.84
N ILE A 177 -5.56 9.73 11.09
CA ILE A 177 -5.95 8.53 11.84
C ILE A 177 -7.47 8.50 11.85
N PHE A 178 -8.07 7.37 11.53
CA PHE A 178 -9.52 7.21 11.57
C PHE A 178 -10.04 7.32 12.99
N THR A 179 -11.24 7.87 13.13
CA THR A 179 -11.93 7.96 14.42
C THR A 179 -12.39 6.58 14.89
N ALA A 180 -12.85 5.74 13.96
CA ALA A 180 -13.20 4.35 14.23
C ALA A 180 -11.92 3.50 14.29
N ALA A 181 -11.72 2.81 15.41
CA ALA A 181 -10.61 1.89 15.64
C ALA A 181 -11.13 0.56 16.16
N LEU A 182 -10.41 -0.52 15.88
CA LEU A 182 -10.77 -1.85 16.39
C LEU A 182 -10.37 -1.97 17.86
N GLU A 183 -11.32 -2.39 18.70
CA GLU A 183 -11.05 -2.73 20.10
C GLU A 183 -10.95 -4.25 20.23
N LEU A 184 -9.76 -4.77 20.52
CA LEU A 184 -9.51 -6.20 20.60
C LEU A 184 -8.73 -6.53 21.87
N GLY A 185 -9.33 -7.31 22.79
CA GLY A 185 -8.67 -7.78 24.01
C GLY A 185 -8.15 -6.68 24.94
N GLY A 186 -8.71 -5.45 24.85
CA GLY A 186 -8.27 -4.28 25.61
C GLY A 186 -7.16 -3.47 24.94
N LEU A 187 -6.80 -3.80 23.69
CA LEU A 187 -5.97 -2.98 22.82
C LEU A 187 -6.86 -2.24 21.82
N THR A 188 -6.54 -0.98 21.57
CA THR A 188 -7.10 -0.22 20.46
C THR A 188 -6.15 -0.35 19.27
N VAL A 189 -6.67 -0.81 18.13
CA VAL A 189 -5.91 -0.95 16.86
C VAL A 189 -6.40 0.13 15.90
N PRO A 190 -5.65 1.22 15.72
CA PRO A 190 -6.03 2.29 14.82
C PRO A 190 -5.57 2.00 13.40
N SER A 191 -6.30 2.54 12.43
CA SER A 191 -5.92 2.57 11.02
C SER A 191 -5.88 4.01 10.52
N GLY A 192 -5.37 4.25 9.30
CA GLY A 192 -5.23 5.62 8.81
C GLY A 192 -4.90 5.73 7.33
N TRP A 193 -4.81 6.97 6.87
CA TRP A 193 -4.54 7.29 5.48
C TRP A 193 -3.73 8.57 5.31
N ILE A 194 -3.15 8.77 4.13
CA ILE A 194 -2.39 9.97 3.77
C ILE A 194 -3.05 10.60 2.56
N SER A 195 -3.26 11.93 2.59
CA SER A 195 -3.68 12.67 1.41
C SER A 195 -2.61 13.62 0.90
N ALA A 196 -2.65 13.88 -0.40
CA ALA A 196 -1.79 14.84 -1.09
C ALA A 196 -2.52 15.46 -2.28
N THR A 197 -2.20 16.71 -2.62
CA THR A 197 -2.50 17.26 -3.94
C THR A 197 -1.36 16.92 -4.89
N VAL A 198 -1.65 16.15 -5.93
CA VAL A 198 -0.70 15.80 -6.99
C VAL A 198 -0.78 16.85 -8.10
N HIS A 199 0.35 17.45 -8.47
CA HIS A 199 0.44 18.43 -9.54
C HIS A 199 1.22 17.86 -10.72
N LEU A 200 0.69 18.05 -11.92
CA LEU A 200 1.33 17.73 -13.19
C LEU A 200 1.14 18.88 -14.18
N GLY A 201 2.13 19.75 -14.31
CA GLY A 201 1.99 21.00 -15.06
C GLY A 201 0.91 21.90 -14.47
N ASN A 202 -0.16 22.15 -15.23
CA ASN A 202 -1.31 22.95 -14.80
C ASN A 202 -2.48 22.09 -14.27
N GLN A 203 -2.36 20.78 -14.35
CA GLN A 203 -3.38 19.85 -13.86
C GLN A 203 -3.09 19.43 -12.43
N LYS A 204 -4.14 19.09 -11.68
CA LYS A 204 -4.02 18.58 -10.32
C LYS A 204 -5.17 17.67 -9.95
N PHE A 205 -4.91 16.74 -9.04
CA PHE A 205 -5.91 15.89 -8.42
C PHE A 205 -5.53 15.60 -6.96
N ILE A 206 -6.47 15.10 -6.18
CA ILE A 206 -6.23 14.63 -4.80
C ILE A 206 -5.90 13.14 -4.87
N LEU A 207 -4.82 12.75 -4.21
CA LEU A 207 -4.49 11.36 -3.93
C LEU A 207 -4.79 11.07 -2.46
N ALA A 208 -5.51 9.98 -2.17
CA ALA A 208 -5.67 9.42 -0.84
C ALA A 208 -5.10 7.99 -0.83
N ALA A 209 -4.06 7.76 -0.05
CA ALA A 209 -3.43 6.46 0.16
C ALA A 209 -3.93 5.89 1.48
N VAL A 210 -4.68 4.78 1.44
CA VAL A 210 -5.42 4.25 2.59
C VAL A 210 -4.89 2.89 3.03
N HIS A 211 -5.10 2.56 4.30
CA HIS A 211 -5.09 1.21 4.84
C HIS A 211 -6.26 1.11 5.81
N LEU A 212 -7.30 0.36 5.43
CA LEU A 212 -8.49 0.16 6.25
C LEU A 212 -8.34 -1.07 7.14
N GLU A 213 -9.17 -1.13 8.18
CA GLU A 213 -9.17 -2.25 9.12
C GLU A 213 -9.42 -3.58 8.42
N SER A 214 -8.68 -4.60 8.84
CA SER A 214 -8.86 -5.96 8.37
C SER A 214 -10.07 -6.64 9.02
N THR A 215 -10.62 -7.65 8.36
CA THR A 215 -11.60 -8.54 8.99
C THR A 215 -10.89 -9.47 9.98
N VAL A 216 -11.56 -9.74 11.11
CA VAL A 216 -11.11 -10.74 12.08
C VAL A 216 -12.12 -11.89 12.08
N PRO A 217 -11.71 -13.11 11.68
CA PRO A 217 -12.62 -14.25 11.61
C PRO A 217 -13.39 -14.47 12.92
N GLY A 218 -14.72 -14.49 12.83
CA GLY A 218 -15.59 -14.66 13.99
C GLY A 218 -15.75 -13.41 14.87
N TYR A 219 -15.27 -12.23 14.42
CA TYR A 219 -15.40 -10.96 15.14
C TYR A 219 -16.04 -9.87 14.26
N PRO A 220 -17.36 -9.89 14.06
CA PRO A 220 -18.07 -8.93 13.19
C PRO A 220 -17.81 -7.44 13.45
N PRO A 221 -17.47 -6.96 14.68
CA PRO A 221 -17.15 -5.56 14.89
C PRO A 221 -16.02 -5.01 14.03
N ALA A 222 -15.09 -5.86 13.54
CA ALA A 222 -14.04 -5.42 12.62
C ALA A 222 -14.62 -4.91 11.29
N ILE A 223 -15.67 -5.56 10.76
CA ILE A 223 -16.39 -5.12 9.55
C ILE A 223 -17.05 -3.76 9.79
N ASP A 224 -17.71 -3.56 10.95
CA ASP A 224 -18.36 -2.29 11.29
C ASP A 224 -17.34 -1.15 11.37
N VAL A 225 -16.15 -1.40 11.92
CA VAL A 225 -15.04 -0.45 11.99
C VAL A 225 -14.56 -0.10 10.59
N GLN A 226 -14.29 -1.09 9.72
CA GLN A 226 -13.84 -0.87 8.36
C GLN A 226 -14.85 -0.01 7.56
N VAL A 227 -16.14 -0.31 7.68
CA VAL A 227 -17.22 0.46 7.02
C VAL A 227 -17.25 1.90 7.53
N ALA A 228 -17.10 2.11 8.84
CA ALA A 228 -17.06 3.46 9.43
C ALA A 228 -15.83 4.25 8.97
N GLN A 229 -14.67 3.61 8.85
CA GLN A 229 -13.45 4.23 8.31
C GLN A 229 -13.64 4.64 6.85
N ALA A 230 -14.22 3.77 6.02
CA ALA A 230 -14.52 4.09 4.62
C ALA A 230 -15.51 5.26 4.51
N GLN A 231 -16.53 5.31 5.37
CA GLN A 231 -17.47 6.44 5.39
C GLN A 231 -16.79 7.74 5.79
N GLU A 232 -15.93 7.75 6.81
CA GLU A 232 -15.15 8.92 7.23
C GLU A 232 -14.26 9.45 6.10
N LEU A 233 -13.60 8.55 5.36
CA LEU A 233 -12.83 8.88 4.16
C LEU A 233 -13.70 9.55 3.09
N LEU A 234 -14.85 8.96 2.77
CA LEU A 234 -15.78 9.48 1.77
C LEU A 234 -16.34 10.84 2.17
N ASP A 235 -16.71 11.03 3.45
CA ASP A 235 -17.21 12.31 3.98
C ASP A 235 -16.13 13.40 3.85
N THR A 236 -14.88 13.08 4.19
CA THR A 236 -13.74 14.00 4.06
C THR A 236 -13.51 14.40 2.60
N LEU A 237 -13.59 13.45 1.66
CA LEU A 237 -13.37 13.69 0.24
C LEU A 237 -14.61 14.25 -0.48
N SER A 238 -15.78 14.29 0.16
CA SER A 238 -17.05 14.72 -0.46
C SER A 238 -17.00 16.17 -0.97
N SER A 239 -16.31 17.04 -0.25
CA SER A 239 -16.17 18.47 -0.59
C SER A 239 -15.12 18.75 -1.67
N ALA A 240 -14.35 17.74 -2.09
CA ALA A 240 -13.30 17.91 -3.08
C ALA A 240 -13.86 18.25 -4.45
N THR A 241 -13.49 19.41 -4.98
CA THR A 241 -13.86 19.88 -6.34
C THR A 241 -12.84 19.43 -7.40
N SER A 242 -11.66 19.04 -7.00
CA SER A 242 -10.63 18.44 -7.86
C SER A 242 -10.96 16.96 -8.10
N PRO A 243 -10.46 16.36 -9.21
CA PRO A 243 -10.46 14.92 -9.38
C PRO A 243 -9.81 14.21 -8.17
N VAL A 244 -10.23 12.97 -7.91
CA VAL A 244 -9.75 12.18 -6.76
C VAL A 244 -9.30 10.81 -7.22
N VAL A 245 -8.14 10.36 -6.72
CA VAL A 245 -7.67 8.97 -6.76
C VAL A 245 -7.57 8.48 -5.32
N ILE A 246 -8.19 7.35 -5.00
CA ILE A 246 -8.01 6.65 -3.73
C ILE A 246 -7.30 5.34 -4.07
N CYS A 247 -6.24 5.00 -3.35
CA CYS A 247 -5.54 3.73 -3.53
C CYS A 247 -5.06 3.18 -2.19
N GLY A 248 -4.83 1.89 -2.11
CA GLY A 248 -4.33 1.27 -0.90
C GLY A 248 -4.85 -0.13 -0.71
N ASP A 249 -4.64 -0.65 0.49
CA ASP A 249 -5.24 -1.85 1.01
C ASP A 249 -6.56 -1.51 1.71
N PHE A 250 -7.66 -1.98 1.13
CA PHE A 250 -9.00 -1.72 1.64
C PHE A 250 -9.50 -2.84 2.56
N ASN A 251 -8.79 -3.97 2.61
CA ASN A 251 -9.22 -5.16 3.32
C ASN A 251 -10.69 -5.55 3.01
N SER A 252 -11.16 -5.20 1.80
CA SER A 252 -12.51 -5.44 1.28
C SER A 252 -12.41 -5.99 -0.13
N ASP A 253 -12.81 -7.24 -0.34
CA ASP A 253 -12.74 -7.86 -1.66
C ASP A 253 -13.73 -7.18 -2.63
N ALA A 254 -13.18 -6.55 -3.65
CA ALA A 254 -13.96 -5.85 -4.67
C ALA A 254 -14.75 -6.80 -5.60
N ASN A 255 -14.50 -8.11 -5.53
CA ASN A 255 -15.21 -9.16 -6.27
C ASN A 255 -16.35 -9.79 -5.48
N ASP A 256 -16.40 -9.58 -4.17
CA ASP A 256 -17.39 -10.17 -3.29
C ASP A 256 -18.80 -9.60 -3.52
N ASN A 257 -19.76 -10.34 -3.03
CA ASN A 257 -21.18 -9.95 -3.03
C ASN A 257 -21.83 -10.33 -1.68
N PRO A 258 -22.99 -9.76 -1.33
CA PRO A 258 -23.65 -9.95 -0.04
C PRO A 258 -24.01 -11.40 0.35
N THR A 259 -23.76 -12.38 -0.50
CA THR A 259 -24.03 -13.79 -0.21
C THR A 259 -22.81 -14.53 0.37
N VAL A 260 -21.63 -13.91 0.36
CA VAL A 260 -20.39 -14.43 0.93
C VAL A 260 -20.39 -14.21 2.45
N VAL A 261 -19.87 -15.18 3.21
CA VAL A 261 -19.94 -15.17 4.69
C VAL A 261 -19.19 -14.00 5.32
N ASP A 262 -18.03 -13.63 4.76
CA ASP A 262 -17.18 -12.58 5.28
C ASP A 262 -17.26 -11.30 4.39
N TYR A 263 -18.38 -11.12 3.71
CA TYR A 263 -18.61 -9.94 2.86
C TYR A 263 -18.46 -8.63 3.62
N THR A 264 -17.63 -7.75 3.04
CA THR A 264 -17.50 -6.37 3.50
C THR A 264 -18.09 -5.41 2.47
N PRO A 265 -19.06 -4.55 2.82
CA PRO A 265 -19.72 -3.65 1.86
C PRO A 265 -18.85 -2.45 1.45
N THR A 266 -17.62 -2.35 1.94
CA THR A 266 -16.75 -1.17 1.79
C THR A 266 -16.51 -0.81 0.33
N ALA A 267 -16.08 -1.77 -0.51
CA ALA A 267 -15.84 -1.51 -1.93
C ALA A 267 -17.12 -1.08 -2.67
N ASP A 268 -18.26 -1.70 -2.35
CA ASP A 268 -19.57 -1.34 -2.92
C ASP A 268 -20.04 0.04 -2.47
N ASN A 269 -19.83 0.41 -1.21
CA ASN A 269 -20.15 1.75 -0.69
C ASN A 269 -19.34 2.84 -1.39
N ILE A 270 -18.07 2.60 -1.69
CA ILE A 270 -17.23 3.55 -2.44
C ILE A 270 -17.73 3.70 -3.88
N ARG A 271 -18.10 2.59 -4.55
CA ARG A 271 -18.75 2.64 -5.87
C ARG A 271 -20.06 3.41 -5.82
N ALA A 272 -20.91 3.16 -4.82
CA ALA A 272 -22.18 3.86 -4.63
C ALA A 272 -22.01 5.36 -4.37
N ALA A 273 -20.89 5.78 -3.80
CA ALA A 273 -20.51 7.19 -3.63
C ALA A 273 -20.01 7.86 -4.92
N GLY A 274 -20.05 7.17 -6.06
CA GLY A 274 -19.75 7.72 -7.39
C GLY A 274 -18.27 7.60 -7.79
N TYR A 275 -17.53 6.70 -7.16
CA TYR A 275 -16.17 6.36 -7.58
C TYR A 275 -16.18 5.13 -8.51
N THR A 276 -15.30 5.14 -9.51
CA THR A 276 -15.06 4.01 -10.41
C THR A 276 -13.93 3.17 -9.85
N GLU A 277 -14.15 1.86 -9.69
CA GLU A 277 -13.09 0.93 -9.36
C GLU A 277 -12.29 0.59 -10.62
N VAL A 278 -10.98 0.83 -10.58
CA VAL A 278 -10.14 0.91 -11.77
C VAL A 278 -9.89 -0.46 -12.43
N TRP A 279 -9.66 -1.52 -11.64
CA TRP A 279 -9.41 -2.84 -12.21
C TRP A 279 -10.64 -3.39 -12.94
N GLY A 280 -11.78 -3.35 -12.30
CA GLY A 280 -13.04 -3.81 -12.90
C GLY A 280 -13.43 -3.04 -14.16
N GLU A 281 -13.11 -1.74 -14.21
CA GLU A 281 -13.35 -0.92 -15.41
C GLU A 281 -12.44 -1.30 -16.58
N LEU A 282 -11.15 -1.57 -16.31
CA LEU A 282 -10.15 -1.83 -17.35
C LEU A 282 -10.05 -3.31 -17.75
N HIS A 283 -10.39 -4.23 -16.85
CA HIS A 283 -10.19 -5.67 -17.02
C HIS A 283 -11.49 -6.45 -16.81
N ASN A 284 -12.49 -6.18 -17.64
CA ASN A 284 -13.80 -6.81 -17.55
C ASN A 284 -13.70 -8.36 -17.57
N GLY A 285 -14.14 -8.99 -16.48
CA GLY A 285 -14.15 -10.45 -16.33
C GLY A 285 -12.86 -11.05 -15.76
N ASP A 286 -11.84 -10.22 -15.45
CA ASP A 286 -10.66 -10.64 -14.70
C ASP A 286 -10.82 -10.27 -13.23
N TYR A 287 -10.68 -11.25 -12.35
CA TYR A 287 -10.81 -11.03 -10.89
C TYR A 287 -9.72 -10.11 -10.33
N GLY A 288 -8.50 -10.16 -10.86
CA GLY A 288 -7.38 -9.30 -10.44
C GLY A 288 -7.03 -9.45 -8.97
N ASN A 289 -7.10 -10.68 -8.43
CA ASN A 289 -6.91 -10.94 -7.00
C ASN A 289 -5.51 -10.56 -6.55
N THR A 290 -5.39 -9.94 -5.36
CA THR A 290 -4.14 -9.39 -4.85
C THR A 290 -3.65 -10.08 -3.57
N TRP A 291 -4.51 -10.80 -2.84
CA TRP A 291 -4.20 -11.45 -1.57
C TRP A 291 -4.88 -12.82 -1.44
N PRO A 292 -4.31 -13.77 -0.67
CA PRO A 292 -2.92 -13.79 -0.20
C PRO A 292 -1.97 -14.46 -1.21
N LEU A 293 -0.73 -13.97 -1.25
CA LEU A 293 0.41 -14.74 -1.72
C LEU A 293 0.97 -15.55 -0.54
N TYR A 294 1.38 -16.77 -0.79
CA TYR A 294 1.98 -17.63 0.23
C TYR A 294 3.37 -17.12 0.63
N LEU A 295 3.61 -16.90 1.92
CA LEU A 295 4.89 -16.41 2.43
C LEU A 295 5.78 -17.46 3.10
N ASP A 296 5.27 -18.54 3.65
CA ASP A 296 5.96 -19.72 4.18
C ASP A 296 5.12 -20.43 5.25
N ASP A 297 5.44 -21.72 5.52
CA ASP A 297 4.77 -22.57 6.52
C ASP A 297 5.01 -22.18 8.00
N LEU A 298 5.77 -21.11 8.25
CA LEU A 298 6.08 -20.66 9.61
C LEU A 298 4.97 -19.84 10.25
N ILE A 299 3.99 -19.38 9.47
CA ILE A 299 2.82 -18.66 9.95
C ILE A 299 1.74 -19.68 10.30
N PRO A 300 1.15 -19.66 11.53
CA PRO A 300 0.11 -20.63 11.95
C PRO A 300 -1.14 -20.64 11.05
N ILE A 301 -1.33 -19.61 10.22
CA ILE A 301 -2.36 -19.54 9.20
C ILE A 301 -1.67 -19.73 7.84
N SER A 302 -1.23 -20.95 7.53
CA SER A 302 -0.76 -21.27 6.20
C SER A 302 -1.96 -21.34 5.26
N PHE A 303 -2.06 -20.39 4.34
CA PHE A 303 -2.97 -20.53 3.21
C PHE A 303 -2.40 -21.57 2.24
N PRO A 304 -3.14 -22.65 1.92
CA PRO A 304 -2.60 -23.72 1.05
C PRO A 304 -2.45 -23.29 -0.42
N SER A 305 -2.87 -22.09 -0.77
CA SER A 305 -2.88 -21.58 -2.15
C SER A 305 -1.77 -20.56 -2.37
N GLN A 306 -0.96 -20.76 -3.43
CA GLN A 306 -0.06 -19.73 -3.96
C GLN A 306 -0.77 -18.77 -4.93
N THR A 307 -2.07 -18.91 -5.07
CA THR A 307 -2.88 -18.12 -6.01
C THR A 307 -3.79 -17.21 -5.15
N PRO A 308 -3.64 -15.90 -5.25
CA PRO A 308 -4.52 -14.96 -4.58
C PRO A 308 -5.98 -15.21 -4.93
N PHE A 309 -6.87 -15.01 -3.95
CA PHE A 309 -8.30 -15.23 -4.14
C PHE A 309 -9.18 -14.02 -3.75
N GLU A 310 -8.61 -12.97 -3.15
CA GLU A 310 -9.27 -11.70 -2.84
C GLU A 310 -8.58 -10.55 -3.56
N ARG A 311 -9.35 -9.56 -4.02
CA ARG A 311 -8.83 -8.31 -4.57
C ARG A 311 -9.11 -7.18 -3.59
N ILE A 312 -8.13 -6.89 -2.73
CA ILE A 312 -8.24 -5.92 -1.64
C ILE A 312 -7.32 -4.70 -1.83
N ASP A 313 -6.26 -4.81 -2.67
CA ASP A 313 -5.41 -3.68 -3.05
C ASP A 313 -6.03 -2.99 -4.27
N LEU A 314 -6.64 -1.83 -4.06
CA LEU A 314 -7.56 -1.22 -5.02
C LEU A 314 -7.15 0.20 -5.41
N PHE A 315 -7.63 0.60 -6.58
CA PHE A 315 -7.70 2.00 -7.01
C PHE A 315 -9.15 2.38 -7.29
N PHE A 316 -9.57 3.52 -6.75
CA PHE A 316 -10.84 4.16 -7.07
C PHE A 316 -10.61 5.56 -7.60
N THR A 317 -11.39 5.98 -8.60
CA THR A 317 -11.28 7.29 -9.23
C THR A 317 -12.60 8.03 -9.26
N ARG A 318 -12.52 9.37 -9.16
CA ARG A 318 -13.64 10.27 -9.43
C ARG A 318 -13.13 11.48 -10.21
N GLY A 319 -13.63 11.67 -11.44
CA GLY A 319 -13.28 12.82 -12.29
C GLY A 319 -11.88 12.76 -12.90
N ILE A 320 -11.23 11.61 -12.92
CA ILE A 320 -9.94 11.35 -13.56
C ILE A 320 -9.97 9.98 -14.23
N THR A 321 -9.31 9.84 -15.38
CA THR A 321 -9.29 8.62 -16.17
C THR A 321 -8.07 7.77 -15.85
N ALA A 322 -8.28 6.49 -15.53
CA ALA A 322 -7.24 5.49 -15.50
C ALA A 322 -7.02 4.92 -16.90
N LEU A 323 -5.77 4.90 -17.36
CA LEU A 323 -5.39 4.41 -18.69
C LEU A 323 -4.96 2.94 -18.65
N THR A 324 -4.26 2.54 -17.60
CA THR A 324 -3.81 1.17 -17.36
C THR A 324 -3.88 0.84 -15.88
N ALA A 325 -4.05 -0.45 -15.59
CA ALA A 325 -3.81 -1.04 -14.28
C ALA A 325 -3.12 -2.39 -14.49
N ASP A 326 -2.05 -2.64 -13.77
CA ASP A 326 -1.26 -3.88 -13.88
C ASP A 326 -0.95 -4.41 -12.48
N GLN A 327 -1.00 -5.73 -12.32
CA GLN A 327 -0.49 -6.42 -11.15
C GLN A 327 1.01 -6.64 -11.26
N VAL A 328 1.70 -6.53 -10.12
CA VAL A 328 3.15 -6.74 -10.04
C VAL A 328 3.48 -7.56 -8.79
N ILE A 329 4.35 -8.55 -8.95
CA ILE A 329 4.73 -9.46 -7.87
C ILE A 329 6.22 -9.37 -7.62
N ALA A 330 6.60 -9.08 -6.38
CA ALA A 330 7.99 -9.09 -5.93
C ALA A 330 8.44 -10.53 -5.65
N THR A 331 8.95 -11.21 -6.68
CA THR A 331 9.29 -12.64 -6.63
C THR A 331 10.78 -12.85 -6.39
N ALA A 332 11.12 -13.72 -5.44
CA ALA A 332 12.49 -14.12 -5.18
C ALA A 332 13.01 -15.12 -6.25
N PRO A 333 14.34 -15.18 -6.47
CA PRO A 333 14.93 -16.24 -7.27
C PRO A 333 14.60 -17.64 -6.73
N ALA A 334 14.52 -18.64 -7.62
CA ALA A 334 14.22 -20.02 -7.23
C ALA A 334 15.15 -20.53 -6.11
N GLY A 335 14.56 -21.12 -5.07
CA GLY A 335 15.28 -21.66 -3.92
C GLY A 335 15.46 -20.66 -2.76
N PHE A 336 14.94 -19.45 -2.87
CA PHE A 336 14.87 -18.51 -1.74
C PHE A 336 13.55 -18.73 -0.97
N ALA A 337 13.62 -18.57 0.36
CA ALA A 337 12.46 -18.46 1.23
C ALA A 337 12.57 -17.14 2.01
N PRO A 338 11.51 -16.34 2.10
CA PRO A 338 10.22 -16.52 1.43
C PRO A 338 10.29 -16.24 -0.09
N PRO A 339 9.38 -16.84 -0.90
CA PRO A 339 9.42 -16.71 -2.36
C PRO A 339 8.95 -15.34 -2.86
N TYR A 340 8.31 -14.53 -2.01
CA TYR A 340 7.73 -13.23 -2.36
C TYR A 340 8.20 -12.12 -1.43
N GLY A 341 8.15 -10.88 -1.89
CA GLY A 341 8.46 -9.69 -1.09
C GLY A 341 7.37 -9.30 -0.11
N SER A 342 6.13 -9.69 -0.39
CA SER A 342 4.94 -9.47 0.43
C SER A 342 3.95 -10.61 0.22
N ASP A 343 3.00 -10.79 1.12
CA ASP A 343 1.81 -11.63 0.91
C ASP A 343 0.75 -10.95 0.02
N HIS A 344 0.95 -9.68 -0.34
CA HIS A 344 0.14 -8.94 -1.30
C HIS A 344 0.83 -8.79 -2.66
N VAL A 345 0.02 -8.83 -3.70
CA VAL A 345 0.38 -8.40 -5.06
C VAL A 345 0.26 -6.87 -5.13
N GLY A 346 1.31 -6.20 -5.60
CA GLY A 346 1.24 -4.76 -5.84
C GLY A 346 0.38 -4.44 -7.06
N VAL A 347 -0.26 -3.28 -7.05
CA VAL A 347 -1.04 -2.77 -8.18
C VAL A 347 -0.45 -1.45 -8.65
N VAL A 348 -0.25 -1.33 -9.96
CA VAL A 348 0.28 -0.12 -10.62
C VAL A 348 -0.74 0.40 -11.61
N ALA A 349 -1.13 1.67 -11.47
CA ALA A 349 -2.06 2.30 -12.39
C ALA A 349 -1.50 3.60 -12.95
N THR A 350 -1.88 3.93 -14.19
CA THR A 350 -1.48 5.15 -14.89
C THR A 350 -2.71 6.01 -15.13
N PHE A 351 -2.63 7.28 -14.75
CA PHE A 351 -3.73 8.24 -14.81
C PHE A 351 -3.40 9.40 -15.73
N GLU A 352 -4.43 9.89 -16.45
CA GLU A 352 -4.41 11.14 -17.21
C GLU A 352 -5.25 12.17 -16.44
N PRO A 353 -4.60 13.13 -15.75
CA PRO A 353 -5.28 14.17 -14.99
C PRO A 353 -6.08 15.15 -15.84
#